data_24edfe158add871287317cb25ebbc10a
#
_entry.id   24edfe158add871287317cb25ebbc10a
#
_cell.length_a   1.000
_cell.length_b   1.000
_cell.length_c   1.000
_cell.angle_alpha   90.00
_cell.angle_beta   90.00
_cell.angle_gamma   90.00
#
_symmetry.space_group_name_H-M   'P 1'
#
loop_
_entity.id
_entity.type
_entity.pdbx_description
1 polymer ?
#
loop_
_entity_poly.entity_id
_entity_poly.type
_entity_poly.pdbx_seq_one_letter_code
_entity_poly.pdbx_strand_id
1 'polypeptide(L)'
;DRGKTTAAPLPFNLLRLQVYMNRRHKLTAQQTLDITQKLKDSKYITYNRSDCSYLSDEQFNDAPQVVAALKTLDVFNGLTTDTAQKSAAFDSKKVTAHTAIIPTTNMPDLSRLTDKEKAVYLTIAQFYLAQFVAKKLYDESIAEIKCGDEMFKVSARKITDAGFTTFLNDAEEDDEEDENSTSFEAISRLQTGATLTCREVVISEKKTKPLPLFTEATLLAALVRVADFVADPRIKKLLKEKDKDKKDEHGGIGTPATRAAIIETLKTRDYITVEKGKFIPTAAGLALIDALPDSVTQPDMTAVWAEKQAAV
;
A
#
# COMPACT_ATOMS: atom_id res chain seq x y z
N ASP A 1 -3.82 -7.17 26.30
CA ASP A 1 -2.43 -6.72 26.05
C ASP A 1 -2.38 -5.19 26.11
N ARG A 2 -1.43 -4.63 26.86
CA ARG A 2 -1.26 -3.18 27.00
C ARG A 2 0.02 -2.73 26.28
N GLY A 3 0.02 -1.48 25.81
CA GLY A 3 1.21 -0.86 25.24
C GLY A 3 1.62 -1.40 23.87
N LYS A 4 0.69 -1.81 23.02
CA LYS A 4 0.98 -2.17 21.63
C LYS A 4 1.30 -0.94 20.80
N THR A 5 2.12 -1.10 19.78
CA THR A 5 2.57 -0.01 18.91
C THR A 5 2.33 -0.35 17.44
N THR A 6 1.91 0.65 16.67
CA THR A 6 1.93 0.61 15.20
C THR A 6 2.97 1.62 14.71
N ALA A 7 3.88 1.15 13.85
CA ALA A 7 4.85 2.02 13.20
C ALA A 7 4.21 2.76 12.03
N ALA A 8 4.76 3.91 11.67
CA ALA A 8 4.37 4.61 10.46
C ALA A 8 4.55 3.71 9.21
N PRO A 9 3.68 3.84 8.20
CA PRO A 9 3.84 3.14 6.95
C PRO A 9 5.16 3.54 6.28
N LEU A 10 5.79 2.61 5.56
CA LEU A 10 7.05 2.87 4.86
C LEU A 10 6.89 4.01 3.84
N PRO A 11 7.95 4.74 3.51
CA PRO A 11 7.99 5.64 2.38
C PRO A 11 7.60 4.94 1.07
N PHE A 12 7.26 5.70 0.05
CA PHE A 12 6.74 5.15 -1.20
C PHE A 12 7.83 4.58 -2.11
N ASN A 13 7.50 3.44 -2.73
CA ASN A 13 7.97 3.12 -4.07
C ASN A 13 6.94 3.62 -5.10
N LEU A 14 7.26 3.55 -6.39
CA LEU A 14 6.38 4.08 -7.43
C LEU A 14 5.01 3.40 -7.45
N LEU A 15 4.97 2.08 -7.32
CA LEU A 15 3.69 1.34 -7.35
C LEU A 15 2.76 1.76 -6.21
N ARG A 16 3.27 1.75 -4.97
CA ARG A 16 2.48 2.16 -3.80
C ARG A 16 1.98 3.60 -3.92
N LEU A 17 2.84 4.49 -4.45
CA LEU A 17 2.45 5.87 -4.70
C LEU A 17 1.34 5.95 -5.76
N GLN A 18 1.44 5.22 -6.87
CA GLN A 18 0.41 5.19 -7.90
C GLN A 18 -0.94 4.68 -7.35
N VAL A 19 -0.90 3.59 -6.57
CA VAL A 19 -2.11 3.04 -5.92
C VAL A 19 -2.72 4.06 -4.95
N TYR A 20 -1.92 4.68 -4.11
CA TYR A 20 -2.36 5.69 -3.15
C TYR A 20 -2.97 6.91 -3.84
N MET A 21 -2.28 7.48 -4.82
CA MET A 21 -2.76 8.64 -5.56
C MET A 21 -4.04 8.35 -6.36
N ASN A 22 -4.19 7.12 -6.87
CA ASN A 22 -5.43 6.73 -7.53
C ASN A 22 -6.60 6.61 -6.55
N ARG A 23 -6.41 5.98 -5.38
CA ARG A 23 -7.44 5.84 -4.35
C ARG A 23 -7.89 7.20 -3.79
N ARG A 24 -6.95 8.05 -3.39
CA ARG A 24 -7.21 9.31 -2.68
C ARG A 24 -7.49 10.50 -3.60
N HIS A 25 -6.75 10.62 -4.68
CA HIS A 25 -6.76 11.79 -5.55
C HIS A 25 -7.27 11.51 -6.97
N LYS A 26 -7.68 10.26 -7.27
CA LYS A 26 -8.18 9.83 -8.58
C LYS A 26 -7.20 10.08 -9.73
N LEU A 27 -5.90 10.17 -9.43
CA LEU A 27 -4.86 10.25 -10.44
C LEU A 27 -4.64 8.88 -11.08
N THR A 28 -4.43 8.86 -12.40
CA THR A 28 -4.01 7.63 -13.09
C THR A 28 -2.55 7.29 -12.75
N ALA A 29 -2.17 6.04 -12.96
CA ALA A 29 -0.78 5.61 -12.81
C ALA A 29 0.16 6.42 -13.71
N GLN A 30 -0.28 6.74 -14.94
CA GLN A 30 0.49 7.55 -15.87
C GLN A 30 0.62 9.00 -15.38
N GLN A 31 -0.48 9.62 -14.91
CA GLN A 31 -0.42 10.97 -14.34
C GLN A 31 0.53 11.04 -13.15
N THR A 32 0.49 10.06 -12.25
CA THR A 32 1.40 9.99 -11.10
C THR A 32 2.85 9.84 -11.55
N LEU A 33 3.11 8.99 -12.56
CA LEU A 33 4.45 8.82 -13.13
C LEU A 33 4.97 10.12 -13.75
N ASP A 34 4.15 10.82 -14.55
CA ASP A 34 4.54 12.06 -15.22
C ASP A 34 4.81 13.18 -14.22
N ILE A 35 3.98 13.29 -13.17
CA ILE A 35 4.17 14.27 -12.10
C ILE A 35 5.45 13.98 -11.33
N THR A 36 5.66 12.73 -10.92
CA THR A 36 6.89 12.36 -10.20
C THR A 36 8.14 12.55 -11.04
N GLN A 37 8.04 12.36 -12.37
CA GLN A 37 9.16 12.65 -13.28
C GLN A 37 9.52 14.14 -13.25
N LYS A 38 8.54 15.04 -13.33
CA LYS A 38 8.76 16.50 -13.23
C LYS A 38 9.36 16.89 -11.88
N LEU A 39 8.81 16.36 -10.78
CA LEU A 39 9.33 16.64 -9.43
C LEU A 39 10.79 16.19 -9.27
N LYS A 40 11.12 15.01 -9.82
CA LYS A 40 12.50 14.48 -9.82
C LYS A 40 13.43 15.30 -10.69
N ASP A 41 13.00 15.74 -11.89
CA ASP A 41 13.81 16.57 -12.80
C ASP A 41 14.07 17.94 -12.20
N SER A 42 13.13 18.47 -11.41
CA SER A 42 13.30 19.68 -10.59
C SER A 42 14.11 19.44 -9.31
N LYS A 43 14.57 18.23 -9.05
CA LYS A 43 15.33 17.80 -7.86
C LYS A 43 14.57 17.98 -6.54
N TYR A 44 13.24 17.98 -6.55
CA TYR A 44 12.42 18.05 -5.34
C TYR A 44 12.26 16.70 -4.64
N ILE A 45 12.40 15.62 -5.40
CA ILE A 45 12.34 14.25 -4.89
C ILE A 45 13.51 13.42 -5.44
N THR A 46 13.78 12.29 -4.81
CA THR A 46 14.74 11.28 -5.26
C THR A 46 14.27 10.57 -6.53
N TYR A 47 14.95 9.51 -6.96
CA TYR A 47 14.60 8.75 -8.15
C TYR A 47 13.16 8.20 -8.07
N ASN A 48 12.34 8.54 -9.06
CA ASN A 48 10.89 8.32 -9.03
C ASN A 48 10.42 6.93 -9.51
N ARG A 49 11.29 6.14 -10.15
CA ARG A 49 10.93 4.80 -10.68
C ARG A 49 11.40 3.67 -9.78
N SER A 50 11.61 3.95 -8.51
CA SER A 50 12.05 2.97 -7.54
C SER A 50 10.98 1.92 -7.24
N ASP A 51 11.41 0.66 -7.09
CA ASP A 51 10.61 -0.46 -6.58
C ASP A 51 10.82 -0.68 -5.08
N CYS A 52 11.73 0.06 -4.44
CA CYS A 52 12.09 -0.05 -3.04
C CYS A 52 11.32 0.95 -2.17
N SER A 53 10.92 0.52 -0.97
CA SER A 53 10.30 1.36 0.07
C SER A 53 11.22 1.62 1.26
N TYR A 54 12.49 1.22 1.18
CA TYR A 54 13.47 1.39 2.24
C TYR A 54 14.50 2.47 1.90
N LEU A 55 15.14 2.97 2.94
CA LEU A 55 16.15 4.04 2.90
C LEU A 55 17.47 3.52 3.44
N SER A 56 18.59 4.11 3.00
CA SER A 56 19.91 3.75 3.47
C SER A 56 20.24 4.41 4.82
N ASP A 57 21.28 3.91 5.48
CA ASP A 57 21.81 4.50 6.71
C ASP A 57 22.39 5.90 6.48
N GLU A 58 22.93 6.15 5.27
CA GLU A 58 23.41 7.48 4.85
C GLU A 58 22.25 8.48 4.79
N GLN A 59 21.12 8.07 4.20
CA GLN A 59 19.91 8.90 4.16
C GLN A 59 19.33 9.16 5.55
N PHE A 60 19.57 8.28 6.53
CA PHE A 60 19.23 8.58 7.92
C PHE A 60 20.13 9.68 8.51
N ASN A 61 21.41 9.68 8.20
CA ASN A 61 22.33 10.73 8.63
C ASN A 61 21.97 12.10 8.02
N ASP A 62 21.44 12.11 6.79
CA ASP A 62 20.99 13.33 6.10
C ASP A 62 19.59 13.80 6.53
N ALA A 63 18.84 12.95 7.23
CA ALA A 63 17.45 13.21 7.58
C ALA A 63 17.22 14.52 8.36
N PRO A 64 18.07 14.92 9.32
CA PRO A 64 17.88 16.19 10.02
C PRO A 64 17.81 17.40 9.08
N GLN A 65 18.62 17.41 8.01
CA GLN A 65 18.63 18.50 7.03
C GLN A 65 17.36 18.49 6.17
N VAL A 66 16.92 17.33 5.71
CA VAL A 66 15.70 17.18 4.89
C VAL A 66 14.45 17.53 5.72
N VAL A 67 14.38 17.07 6.96
CA VAL A 67 13.26 17.39 7.87
C VAL A 67 13.22 18.89 8.18
N ALA A 68 14.38 19.50 8.46
CA ALA A 68 14.45 20.95 8.70
C ALA A 68 13.98 21.74 7.47
N ALA A 69 14.39 21.35 6.27
CA ALA A 69 13.96 21.98 5.02
C ALA A 69 12.44 21.81 4.81
N LEU A 70 11.87 20.62 5.03
CA LEU A 70 10.42 20.41 4.92
C LEU A 70 9.62 21.26 5.91
N LYS A 71 10.13 21.48 7.11
CA LYS A 71 9.47 22.32 8.14
C LYS A 71 9.49 23.81 7.81
N THR A 72 10.18 24.26 6.77
CA THR A 72 10.05 25.61 6.24
C THR A 72 8.73 25.80 5.46
N LEU A 73 8.09 24.72 5.04
CA LEU A 73 6.78 24.78 4.42
C LEU A 73 5.70 24.94 5.51
N ASP A 74 4.81 25.93 5.36
CA ASP A 74 3.78 26.25 6.35
C ASP A 74 2.96 25.05 6.79
N VAL A 75 2.68 24.14 5.86
CA VAL A 75 1.90 22.92 6.10
C VAL A 75 2.56 21.94 7.09
N PHE A 76 3.89 22.05 7.31
CA PHE A 76 4.66 21.16 8.20
C PHE A 76 5.33 21.91 9.37
N ASN A 77 5.18 23.21 9.45
CA ASN A 77 5.89 24.07 10.41
C ASN A 77 5.68 23.65 11.88
N GLY A 78 4.45 23.29 12.27
CA GLY A 78 4.10 22.89 13.64
C GLY A 78 4.37 21.44 14.00
N LEU A 79 4.91 20.62 13.07
CA LEU A 79 5.06 19.17 13.30
C LEU A 79 6.20 18.86 14.27
N THR A 80 5.91 18.13 15.35
CA THR A 80 6.94 17.60 16.26
C THR A 80 7.58 16.36 15.65
N THR A 81 8.90 16.43 15.44
CA THR A 81 9.68 15.34 14.83
C THR A 81 10.91 15.03 15.68
N ASP A 82 11.28 13.75 15.75
CA ASP A 82 12.50 13.27 16.37
C ASP A 82 13.38 12.56 15.34
N THR A 83 14.41 13.25 14.85
CA THR A 83 15.35 12.71 13.85
C THR A 83 16.48 11.88 14.49
N ALA A 84 16.56 11.77 15.81
CA ALA A 84 17.47 10.86 16.48
C ALA A 84 16.92 9.42 16.48
N GLN A 85 15.60 9.26 16.39
CA GLN A 85 14.96 7.96 16.38
C GLN A 85 14.95 7.37 14.95
N LYS A 86 15.68 6.27 14.75
CA LYS A 86 15.72 5.55 13.48
C LYS A 86 14.51 4.62 13.34
N SER A 87 13.66 4.89 12.36
CA SER A 87 12.53 4.02 12.04
C SER A 87 12.97 2.76 11.28
N ALA A 88 12.09 1.76 11.20
CA ALA A 88 12.34 0.53 10.44
C ALA A 88 12.46 0.76 8.91
N ALA A 89 12.11 1.95 8.42
CA ALA A 89 12.29 2.32 7.02
C ALA A 89 13.78 2.47 6.65
N PHE A 90 14.64 2.81 7.59
CA PHE A 90 16.08 2.98 7.37
C PHE A 90 16.83 1.67 7.60
N ASP A 91 16.92 0.87 6.55
CA ASP A 91 17.58 -0.44 6.56
C ASP A 91 18.32 -0.66 5.23
N SER A 92 19.62 -0.36 5.22
CA SER A 92 20.46 -0.48 4.02
C SER A 92 20.48 -1.90 3.43
N LYS A 93 20.22 -2.93 4.24
CA LYS A 93 20.19 -4.34 3.79
C LYS A 93 18.96 -4.65 2.92
N LYS A 94 17.91 -3.84 3.03
CA LYS A 94 16.67 -3.98 2.25
C LYS A 94 16.60 -3.03 1.08
N VAL A 95 17.59 -2.16 0.92
CA VAL A 95 17.70 -1.29 -0.25
C VAL A 95 18.16 -2.14 -1.43
N THR A 96 17.44 -2.00 -2.56
CA THR A 96 17.75 -2.66 -3.83
C THR A 96 18.67 -1.76 -4.67
N ALA A 97 18.45 -1.66 -5.97
CA ALA A 97 19.20 -0.74 -6.83
C ALA A 97 18.95 0.75 -6.51
N HIS A 98 17.76 1.05 -5.94
CA HIS A 98 17.34 2.40 -5.59
C HIS A 98 16.69 2.39 -4.21
N THR A 99 16.66 3.55 -3.55
CA THR A 99 15.94 3.76 -2.27
C THR A 99 14.51 4.19 -2.53
N ALA A 100 13.71 4.30 -1.47
CA ALA A 100 12.36 4.86 -1.54
C ALA A 100 12.33 6.29 -2.13
N ILE A 101 11.17 6.68 -2.65
CA ILE A 101 10.92 8.03 -3.16
C ILE A 101 10.70 8.95 -1.96
N ILE A 102 11.62 9.89 -1.75
CA ILE A 102 11.57 10.85 -0.65
C ILE A 102 11.87 12.28 -1.14
N PRO A 103 11.48 13.31 -0.37
CA PRO A 103 11.90 14.67 -0.65
C PRO A 103 13.43 14.83 -0.54
N THR A 104 13.95 15.84 -1.21
CA THR A 104 15.33 16.31 -1.05
C THR A 104 15.36 17.56 -0.17
N THR A 105 16.52 18.17 0.01
CA THR A 105 16.66 19.49 0.66
C THR A 105 16.23 20.66 -0.25
N ASN A 106 16.00 20.40 -1.55
CA ASN A 106 15.50 21.41 -2.48
C ASN A 106 13.97 21.49 -2.39
N MET A 107 13.45 22.53 -1.77
CA MET A 107 12.01 22.69 -1.55
C MET A 107 11.34 23.39 -2.74
N PRO A 108 10.19 22.87 -3.22
CA PRO A 108 9.40 23.58 -4.21
C PRO A 108 8.70 24.80 -3.62
N ASP A 109 8.54 25.83 -4.43
CA ASP A 109 7.54 26.86 -4.17
C ASP A 109 6.15 26.23 -4.47
N LEU A 110 5.41 25.91 -3.42
CA LEU A 110 4.11 25.23 -3.55
C LEU A 110 3.08 26.07 -4.33
N SER A 111 3.25 27.40 -4.41
CA SER A 111 2.35 28.26 -5.17
C SER A 111 2.50 28.09 -6.70
N ARG A 112 3.64 27.59 -7.14
CA ARG A 112 3.95 27.33 -8.56
C ARG A 112 3.58 25.92 -9.02
N LEU A 113 3.25 25.04 -8.10
CA LEU A 113 2.80 23.69 -8.41
C LEU A 113 1.31 23.69 -8.71
N THR A 114 0.88 22.88 -9.67
CA THR A 114 -0.53 22.57 -9.86
C THR A 114 -1.06 21.79 -8.65
N ASP A 115 -2.39 21.77 -8.43
CA ASP A 115 -2.99 21.05 -7.31
C ASP A 115 -2.62 19.56 -7.31
N LYS A 116 -2.51 18.96 -8.49
CA LYS A 116 -2.09 17.55 -8.64
C LYS A 116 -0.61 17.34 -8.26
N GLU A 117 0.27 18.21 -8.73
CA GLU A 117 1.70 18.17 -8.39
C GLU A 117 1.92 18.43 -6.90
N LYS A 118 1.18 19.38 -6.33
CA LYS A 118 1.19 19.66 -4.90
C LYS A 118 0.72 18.45 -4.09
N ALA A 119 -0.40 17.79 -4.49
CA ALA A 119 -0.90 16.63 -3.81
C ALA A 119 0.12 15.47 -3.81
N VAL A 120 0.77 15.20 -4.94
CA VAL A 120 1.81 14.15 -5.03
C VAL A 120 3.02 14.50 -4.15
N TYR A 121 3.54 15.74 -4.25
CA TYR A 121 4.69 16.14 -3.46
C TYR A 121 4.43 16.10 -1.96
N LEU A 122 3.31 16.65 -1.51
CA LEU A 122 2.94 16.67 -0.09
C LEU A 122 2.71 15.25 0.45
N THR A 123 2.10 14.36 -0.35
CA THR A 123 1.93 12.96 0.04
C THR A 123 3.28 12.27 0.26
N ILE A 124 4.24 12.44 -0.65
CA ILE A 124 5.59 11.89 -0.49
C ILE A 124 6.26 12.47 0.77
N ALA A 125 6.14 13.78 0.99
CA ALA A 125 6.73 14.47 2.14
C ALA A 125 6.09 14.00 3.47
N GLN A 126 4.78 13.81 3.51
CA GLN A 126 4.05 13.32 4.68
C GLN A 126 4.52 11.92 5.10
N PHE A 127 4.63 10.99 4.17
CA PHE A 127 5.08 9.62 4.46
C PHE A 127 6.55 9.56 4.89
N TYR A 128 7.38 10.47 4.38
CA TYR A 128 8.75 10.62 4.85
C TYR A 128 8.80 11.20 6.28
N LEU A 129 8.08 12.30 6.54
CA LEU A 129 8.03 12.93 7.86
C LEU A 129 7.43 12.00 8.92
N ALA A 130 6.49 11.14 8.56
CA ALA A 130 5.90 10.17 9.47
C ALA A 130 6.94 9.20 10.08
N GLN A 131 8.10 9.02 9.43
CA GLN A 131 9.21 8.22 9.96
C GLN A 131 9.85 8.82 11.22
N PHE A 132 9.61 10.10 11.47
CA PHE A 132 10.18 10.89 12.57
C PHE A 132 9.14 11.39 13.58
N VAL A 133 7.90 10.95 13.43
CA VAL A 133 6.80 11.24 14.37
C VAL A 133 6.57 10.05 15.28
N ALA A 134 6.01 10.29 16.47
CA ALA A 134 5.70 9.23 17.43
C ALA A 134 4.85 8.12 16.83
N LYS A 135 5.09 6.88 17.25
CA LYS A 135 4.28 5.72 16.85
C LYS A 135 2.88 5.83 17.42
N LYS A 136 1.88 5.24 16.74
CA LYS A 136 0.55 5.02 17.33
C LYS A 136 0.69 4.00 18.46
N LEU A 137 0.15 4.34 19.64
CA LEU A 137 0.08 3.45 20.79
C LEU A 137 -1.38 3.07 21.05
N TYR A 138 -1.62 1.82 21.40
CA TYR A 138 -2.95 1.34 21.75
C TYR A 138 -2.90 0.18 22.72
N ASP A 139 -3.93 0.04 23.50
CA ASP A 139 -4.20 -1.16 24.28
C ASP A 139 -5.18 -2.05 23.51
N GLU A 140 -5.00 -3.35 23.57
CA GLU A 140 -5.89 -4.35 22.96
C GLU A 140 -6.44 -5.27 24.04
N SER A 141 -7.75 -5.49 24.02
CA SER A 141 -8.44 -6.45 24.87
C SER A 141 -9.04 -7.56 24.00
N ILE A 142 -8.75 -8.80 24.35
CA ILE A 142 -9.21 -9.98 23.62
C ILE A 142 -9.91 -10.90 24.60
N ALA A 143 -11.11 -11.38 24.26
CA ALA A 143 -11.80 -12.44 24.96
C ALA A 143 -12.09 -13.61 24.05
N GLU A 144 -11.85 -14.81 24.55
CA GLU A 144 -12.24 -16.08 23.92
C GLU A 144 -13.36 -16.68 24.74
N ILE A 145 -14.51 -16.90 24.12
CA ILE A 145 -15.74 -17.31 24.76
C ILE A 145 -16.13 -18.68 24.20
N LYS A 146 -16.20 -19.69 25.07
CA LYS A 146 -16.66 -21.01 24.72
C LYS A 146 -18.18 -21.10 24.86
N CYS A 147 -18.88 -21.58 23.82
CA CYS A 147 -20.30 -21.83 23.83
C CYS A 147 -20.56 -23.21 23.22
N GLY A 148 -20.85 -24.22 24.05
CA GLY A 148 -20.86 -25.62 23.61
C GLY A 148 -19.49 -26.05 23.11
N ASP A 149 -19.42 -26.55 21.88
CA ASP A 149 -18.18 -26.97 21.23
C ASP A 149 -17.53 -25.86 20.39
N GLU A 150 -18.18 -24.68 20.28
CA GLU A 150 -17.70 -23.57 19.47
C GLU A 150 -16.93 -22.52 20.30
N MET A 151 -15.94 -21.92 19.65
CA MET A 151 -15.11 -20.84 20.23
C MET A 151 -15.36 -19.52 19.50
N PHE A 152 -15.79 -18.52 20.24
CA PHE A 152 -15.97 -17.16 19.75
C PHE A 152 -14.83 -16.30 20.24
N LYS A 153 -14.25 -15.50 19.34
CA LYS A 153 -13.20 -14.53 19.67
C LYS A 153 -13.73 -13.14 19.40
N VAL A 154 -13.57 -12.26 20.37
CA VAL A 154 -13.88 -10.85 20.25
C VAL A 154 -12.64 -10.05 20.67
N SER A 155 -12.34 -8.98 19.94
CA SER A 155 -11.27 -8.06 20.27
C SER A 155 -11.75 -6.61 20.15
N ALA A 156 -11.18 -5.73 20.96
CA ALA A 156 -11.38 -4.30 20.83
C ALA A 156 -10.08 -3.57 21.19
N ARG A 157 -9.86 -2.40 20.60
CA ARG A 157 -8.68 -1.57 20.80
C ARG A 157 -9.06 -0.21 21.36
N LYS A 158 -8.19 0.32 22.20
CA LYS A 158 -8.29 1.69 22.72
C LYS A 158 -6.99 2.42 22.41
N ILE A 159 -7.07 3.44 21.56
CA ILE A 159 -5.92 4.29 21.25
C ILE A 159 -5.53 5.07 22.50
N THR A 160 -4.26 4.96 22.90
CA THR A 160 -3.67 5.70 24.02
C THR A 160 -2.83 6.89 23.56
N ASP A 161 -2.24 6.78 22.36
CA ASP A 161 -1.54 7.87 21.67
C ASP A 161 -1.74 7.68 20.14
N ALA A 162 -2.34 8.66 19.51
CA ALA A 162 -2.59 8.61 18.08
C ALA A 162 -1.30 8.69 17.23
N GLY A 163 -0.23 9.27 17.78
CA GLY A 163 1.07 9.35 17.12
C GLY A 163 0.99 9.92 15.70
N PHE A 164 1.64 9.25 14.74
CA PHE A 164 1.68 9.67 13.34
C PHE A 164 0.30 9.74 12.67
N THR A 165 -0.73 9.08 13.19
CA THR A 165 -2.06 9.08 12.57
C THR A 165 -2.78 10.43 12.68
N THR A 166 -2.36 11.32 13.59
CA THR A 166 -2.87 12.70 13.64
C THR A 166 -2.43 13.51 12.43
N PHE A 167 -1.33 13.12 11.82
CA PHE A 167 -0.68 13.79 10.72
C PHE A 167 -0.87 13.05 9.39
N LEU A 168 -0.74 11.73 9.39
CA LEU A 168 -1.12 10.84 8.30
C LEU A 168 -2.53 10.34 8.57
N ASN A 169 -3.52 10.96 7.92
CA ASN A 169 -4.90 10.50 7.97
C ASN A 169 -5.08 9.30 6.99
N ASP A 170 -4.20 8.32 7.14
CA ASP A 170 -4.15 7.12 6.34
C ASP A 170 -4.72 5.97 7.16
N ALA A 171 -6.01 6.08 7.48
CA ALA A 171 -6.78 4.90 7.77
C ALA A 171 -6.81 4.11 6.45
N GLU A 172 -5.87 3.17 6.27
CA GLU A 172 -6.10 2.08 5.34
C GLU A 172 -7.42 1.45 5.76
N GLU A 173 -8.30 1.24 4.79
CA GLU A 173 -9.66 0.70 4.97
C GLU A 173 -9.68 -0.70 5.64
N ASP A 174 -8.52 -1.26 5.97
CA ASP A 174 -8.35 -2.55 6.63
C ASP A 174 -8.43 -2.51 8.16
N ASP A 175 -8.46 -1.33 8.78
CA ASP A 175 -8.61 -1.18 10.23
C ASP A 175 -10.03 -0.74 10.65
N GLU A 176 -11.08 -1.22 9.98
CA GLU A 176 -12.44 -1.30 10.59
C GLU A 176 -12.51 -2.30 11.76
N GLU A 177 -11.38 -2.64 12.37
CA GLU A 177 -11.39 -3.27 13.68
C GLU A 177 -11.78 -2.20 14.70
N ASP A 178 -13.04 -2.29 15.12
CA ASP A 178 -13.74 -1.48 16.13
C ASP A 178 -12.82 -0.72 17.09
N GLU A 179 -12.51 0.54 16.78
CA GLU A 179 -11.98 1.51 17.74
C GLU A 179 -13.08 1.90 18.76
N ASN A 180 -13.89 0.93 19.18
CA ASN A 180 -14.99 1.17 20.10
C ASN A 180 -14.46 1.07 21.53
N SER A 181 -14.19 2.22 22.13
CA SER A 181 -13.73 2.31 23.52
C SER A 181 -14.69 1.63 24.50
N THR A 182 -15.97 1.63 24.21
CA THR A 182 -17.01 0.97 25.03
C THR A 182 -16.84 -0.55 24.99
N SER A 183 -16.58 -1.12 23.81
CA SER A 183 -16.31 -2.56 23.64
C SER A 183 -15.00 -2.95 24.33
N PHE A 184 -13.96 -2.10 24.26
CA PHE A 184 -12.69 -2.34 24.95
C PHE A 184 -12.89 -2.42 26.47
N GLU A 185 -13.62 -1.48 27.06
CA GLU A 185 -13.89 -1.48 28.51
C GLU A 185 -14.73 -2.68 28.93
N ALA A 186 -15.72 -3.07 28.14
CA ALA A 186 -16.55 -4.23 28.41
C ALA A 186 -15.73 -5.52 28.41
N ILE A 187 -14.88 -5.72 27.38
CA ILE A 187 -14.03 -6.92 27.26
C ILE A 187 -12.97 -6.93 28.37
N SER A 188 -12.35 -5.79 28.67
CA SER A 188 -11.26 -5.71 29.67
C SER A 188 -11.70 -5.99 31.11
N ARG A 189 -13.02 -5.89 31.39
CA ARG A 189 -13.61 -6.24 32.69
C ARG A 189 -13.89 -7.73 32.85
N LEU A 190 -13.88 -8.51 31.77
CA LEU A 190 -14.10 -9.95 31.83
C LEU A 190 -12.94 -10.65 32.54
N GLN A 191 -13.29 -11.59 33.41
CA GLN A 191 -12.31 -12.42 34.10
C GLN A 191 -12.29 -13.82 33.48
N THR A 192 -11.12 -14.43 33.44
CA THR A 192 -10.99 -15.82 33.00
C THR A 192 -11.86 -16.74 33.85
N GLY A 193 -12.67 -17.57 33.20
CA GLY A 193 -13.64 -18.46 33.88
C GLY A 193 -14.98 -17.81 34.20
N ALA A 194 -15.21 -16.54 33.85
CA ALA A 194 -16.51 -15.90 33.99
C ALA A 194 -17.55 -16.57 33.08
N THR A 195 -18.78 -16.76 33.60
CA THR A 195 -19.89 -17.27 32.81
C THR A 195 -20.69 -16.10 32.26
N LEU A 196 -20.92 -16.12 30.96
CA LEU A 196 -21.72 -15.12 30.25
C LEU A 196 -23.07 -15.73 29.86
N THR A 197 -24.12 -14.93 29.91
CA THR A 197 -25.45 -15.33 29.44
C THR A 197 -25.67 -14.78 28.02
N CYS A 198 -25.88 -15.67 27.06
CA CYS A 198 -26.32 -15.30 25.72
C CYS A 198 -27.74 -14.76 25.79
N ARG A 199 -27.95 -13.51 25.39
CA ARG A 199 -29.29 -12.89 25.41
C ARG A 199 -30.06 -13.13 24.13
N GLU A 200 -29.36 -13.14 23.02
CA GLU A 200 -29.97 -13.24 21.70
C GLU A 200 -29.01 -13.89 20.71
N VAL A 201 -29.54 -14.72 19.83
CA VAL A 201 -28.84 -15.28 18.69
C VAL A 201 -29.59 -14.87 17.44
N VAL A 202 -28.92 -14.13 16.56
CA VAL A 202 -29.49 -13.69 15.28
C VAL A 202 -28.84 -14.46 14.15
N ILE A 203 -29.65 -15.22 13.41
CA ILE A 203 -29.20 -15.89 12.16
C ILE A 203 -29.45 -14.92 11.01
N SER A 204 -28.39 -14.52 10.30
CA SER A 204 -28.50 -13.71 9.11
C SER A 204 -28.05 -14.49 7.87
N GLU A 205 -28.92 -14.57 6.87
CA GLU A 205 -28.55 -15.09 5.56
C GLU A 205 -27.78 -14.01 4.78
N LYS A 206 -26.57 -14.36 4.32
CA LYS A 206 -25.78 -13.46 3.46
C LYS A 206 -25.52 -14.17 2.13
N LYS A 207 -25.71 -13.45 1.04
CA LYS A 207 -25.31 -13.93 -0.29
C LYS A 207 -23.92 -13.40 -0.61
N THR A 208 -23.06 -14.26 -1.13
CA THR A 208 -21.76 -13.85 -1.69
C THR A 208 -22.00 -12.91 -2.87
N LYS A 209 -21.20 -11.87 -2.96
CA LYS A 209 -21.21 -10.95 -4.11
C LYS A 209 -20.12 -11.39 -5.09
N PRO A 210 -20.33 -11.21 -6.41
CA PRO A 210 -19.25 -11.42 -7.37
C PRO A 210 -18.09 -10.45 -7.06
N LEU A 211 -16.88 -10.83 -7.47
CA LEU A 211 -15.72 -9.97 -7.34
C LEU A 211 -15.99 -8.62 -8.04
N PRO A 212 -15.59 -7.51 -7.42
CA PRO A 212 -15.77 -6.21 -8.06
C PRO A 212 -14.87 -6.08 -9.29
N LEU A 213 -15.31 -5.29 -10.26
CA LEU A 213 -14.46 -4.91 -11.38
C LEU A 213 -13.22 -4.16 -10.90
N PHE A 214 -12.11 -4.34 -11.58
CA PHE A 214 -10.87 -3.66 -11.24
C PHE A 214 -11.01 -2.14 -11.38
N THR A 215 -10.51 -1.43 -10.39
CA THR A 215 -10.07 -0.05 -10.53
C THR A 215 -8.60 -0.04 -10.97
N GLU A 216 -8.06 1.11 -11.35
CA GLU A 216 -6.63 1.18 -11.69
C GLU A 216 -5.75 0.80 -10.49
N ALA A 217 -6.08 1.24 -9.28
CA ALA A 217 -5.39 0.87 -8.06
C ALA A 217 -5.40 -0.65 -7.80
N THR A 218 -6.58 -1.28 -7.91
CA THR A 218 -6.70 -2.73 -7.66
C THR A 218 -6.07 -3.57 -8.78
N LEU A 219 -6.08 -3.10 -10.02
CA LEU A 219 -5.37 -3.76 -11.13
C LEU A 219 -3.86 -3.68 -10.94
N LEU A 220 -3.32 -2.50 -10.57
CA LEU A 220 -1.89 -2.37 -10.26
C LEU A 220 -1.45 -3.29 -9.12
N ALA A 221 -2.27 -3.39 -8.07
CA ALA A 221 -2.01 -4.33 -6.97
C ALA A 221 -2.06 -5.79 -7.42
N ALA A 222 -2.98 -6.16 -8.33
CA ALA A 222 -3.08 -7.49 -8.89
C ALA A 222 -1.88 -7.84 -9.78
N LEU A 223 -1.36 -6.88 -10.55
CA LEU A 223 -0.20 -7.08 -11.44
C LEU A 223 1.11 -7.43 -10.71
N VAL A 224 1.22 -7.14 -9.42
CA VAL A 224 2.37 -7.58 -8.60
C VAL A 224 2.12 -8.91 -7.89
N ARG A 225 0.89 -9.40 -7.90
CA ARG A 225 0.46 -10.61 -7.21
C ARG A 225 -0.16 -11.63 -8.16
N VAL A 226 0.39 -11.76 -9.35
CA VAL A 226 -0.14 -12.60 -10.43
C VAL A 226 -0.26 -14.07 -10.00
N ALA A 227 0.61 -14.54 -9.11
CA ALA A 227 0.52 -15.87 -8.54
C ALA A 227 -0.86 -16.17 -7.88
N ASP A 228 -1.57 -15.15 -7.43
CA ASP A 228 -2.91 -15.34 -6.82
C ASP A 228 -3.98 -15.70 -7.88
N PHE A 229 -3.73 -15.39 -9.14
CA PHE A 229 -4.62 -15.65 -10.29
C PHE A 229 -4.26 -16.91 -11.08
N VAL A 230 -3.18 -17.62 -10.70
CA VAL A 230 -2.74 -18.85 -11.36
C VAL A 230 -3.40 -20.05 -10.68
N ALA A 231 -4.02 -20.92 -11.47
CA ALA A 231 -4.69 -22.12 -10.97
C ALA A 231 -3.70 -23.28 -10.70
N ASP A 232 -2.64 -23.41 -11.53
CA ASP A 232 -1.64 -24.47 -11.39
C ASP A 232 -0.76 -24.25 -10.14
N PRO A 233 -0.78 -25.17 -9.15
CA PRO A 233 0.00 -25.03 -7.92
C PRO A 233 1.51 -24.97 -8.16
N ARG A 234 2.02 -25.66 -9.20
CA ARG A 234 3.45 -25.66 -9.56
C ARG A 234 3.87 -24.28 -10.05
N ILE A 235 3.10 -23.72 -10.99
CA ILE A 235 3.37 -22.40 -11.55
C ILE A 235 3.23 -21.31 -10.50
N LYS A 236 2.21 -21.41 -9.65
CA LYS A 236 2.02 -20.54 -8.49
C LYS A 236 3.25 -20.53 -7.57
N LYS A 237 3.82 -21.71 -7.30
CA LYS A 237 5.03 -21.84 -6.49
C LYS A 237 6.23 -21.18 -7.16
N LEU A 238 6.44 -21.43 -8.48
CA LEU A 238 7.53 -20.83 -9.26
C LEU A 238 7.49 -19.29 -9.26
N LEU A 239 6.29 -18.71 -9.46
CA LEU A 239 6.10 -17.27 -9.42
C LEU A 239 6.42 -16.66 -8.05
N LYS A 240 6.03 -17.35 -6.98
CA LYS A 240 6.38 -16.91 -5.61
C LYS A 240 7.86 -17.03 -5.32
N GLU A 241 8.51 -18.08 -5.80
CA GLU A 241 9.94 -18.31 -5.63
C GLU A 241 10.79 -17.26 -6.36
N LYS A 242 10.36 -16.86 -7.58
CA LYS A 242 11.01 -15.81 -8.38
C LYS A 242 11.12 -14.49 -7.61
N ASP A 243 10.11 -14.13 -6.85
CA ASP A 243 10.04 -12.84 -6.14
C ASP A 243 10.14 -13.00 -4.61
N LYS A 244 10.73 -14.12 -4.12
CA LYS A 244 10.85 -14.42 -2.68
C LYS A 244 11.56 -13.33 -1.87
N ASP A 245 12.48 -12.61 -2.51
CA ASP A 245 13.25 -11.53 -1.90
C ASP A 245 12.52 -10.18 -1.94
N LYS A 246 11.37 -10.12 -2.63
CA LYS A 246 10.51 -8.93 -2.73
C LYS A 246 9.28 -9.10 -1.84
N LYS A 247 9.20 -8.33 -0.76
CA LYS A 247 8.18 -8.49 0.28
C LYS A 247 6.74 -8.43 -0.23
N ASP A 248 6.47 -7.62 -1.25
CA ASP A 248 5.11 -7.31 -1.72
C ASP A 248 4.84 -7.77 -3.16
N GLU A 249 5.78 -8.47 -3.82
CA GLU A 249 5.63 -9.02 -5.17
C GLU A 249 5.61 -10.55 -5.14
N HIS A 250 4.63 -11.14 -5.83
CA HIS A 250 4.48 -12.58 -6.01
C HIS A 250 4.20 -12.89 -7.47
N GLY A 251 5.25 -12.88 -8.29
CA GLY A 251 5.16 -13.10 -9.72
C GLY A 251 4.69 -11.88 -10.50
N GLY A 252 5.25 -10.70 -10.21
CA GLY A 252 4.84 -9.46 -10.85
C GLY A 252 5.00 -9.48 -12.37
N ILE A 253 4.00 -8.95 -13.10
CA ILE A 253 4.03 -8.65 -14.54
C ILE A 253 4.44 -7.20 -14.73
N GLY A 254 5.38 -6.97 -15.65
CA GLY A 254 5.92 -5.65 -15.94
C GLY A 254 6.75 -5.07 -14.78
N THR A 255 7.21 -3.85 -14.98
CA THR A 255 7.93 -3.06 -13.97
C THR A 255 7.06 -1.89 -13.50
N PRO A 256 7.35 -1.23 -12.38
CA PRO A 256 6.60 -0.05 -11.95
C PRO A 256 6.44 1.01 -13.07
N ALA A 257 7.49 1.23 -13.86
CA ALA A 257 7.49 2.21 -14.94
C ALA A 257 6.68 1.76 -16.17
N THR A 258 6.59 0.45 -16.46
CA THR A 258 5.95 -0.08 -17.67
C THR A 258 4.46 -0.38 -17.49
N ARG A 259 4.00 -0.68 -16.28
CA ARG A 259 2.59 -0.99 -15.99
C ARG A 259 1.65 0.14 -16.39
N ALA A 260 2.01 1.38 -16.09
CA ALA A 260 1.22 2.56 -16.49
C ALA A 260 1.05 2.65 -18.01
N ALA A 261 2.14 2.53 -18.76
CA ALA A 261 2.12 2.57 -20.23
C ALA A 261 1.31 1.42 -20.85
N ILE A 262 1.35 0.22 -20.24
CA ILE A 262 0.54 -0.92 -20.69
C ILE A 262 -0.95 -0.62 -20.52
N ILE A 263 -1.35 -0.11 -19.35
CA ILE A 263 -2.75 0.25 -19.08
C ILE A 263 -3.23 1.34 -20.05
N GLU A 264 -2.43 2.38 -20.29
CA GLU A 264 -2.77 3.42 -21.28
C GLU A 264 -2.86 2.87 -22.71
N THR A 265 -1.99 1.92 -23.08
CA THR A 265 -2.06 1.25 -24.38
C THR A 265 -3.37 0.48 -24.55
N LEU A 266 -3.82 -0.25 -23.52
CA LEU A 266 -5.08 -0.98 -23.56
C LEU A 266 -6.28 -0.03 -23.75
N LYS A 267 -6.28 1.12 -23.07
CA LYS A 267 -7.30 2.17 -23.23
C LYS A 267 -7.27 2.78 -24.65
N THR A 268 -6.09 3.18 -25.12
CA THR A 268 -5.91 3.83 -26.43
C THR A 268 -6.30 2.92 -27.59
N ARG A 269 -6.10 1.61 -27.44
CA ARG A 269 -6.49 0.60 -28.43
C ARG A 269 -7.95 0.14 -28.30
N ASP A 270 -8.70 0.77 -27.41
CA ASP A 270 -10.11 0.43 -27.13
C ASP A 270 -10.33 -1.04 -26.74
N TYR A 271 -9.35 -1.66 -26.04
CA TYR A 271 -9.52 -3.00 -25.47
C TYR A 271 -10.22 -2.96 -24.10
N ILE A 272 -10.06 -1.85 -23.38
CA ILE A 272 -10.75 -1.58 -22.13
C ILE A 272 -11.27 -0.14 -22.12
N THR A 273 -12.39 0.08 -21.45
CA THR A 273 -12.92 1.41 -21.13
C THR A 273 -12.99 1.63 -19.63
N VAL A 274 -13.19 2.88 -19.21
CA VAL A 274 -13.31 3.24 -17.79
C VAL A 274 -14.67 3.85 -17.52
N GLU A 275 -15.48 3.18 -16.72
CA GLU A 275 -16.78 3.68 -16.28
C GLU A 275 -16.82 3.75 -14.75
N LYS A 276 -17.13 4.94 -14.24
CA LYS A 276 -17.16 5.21 -12.78
C LYS A 276 -15.88 4.74 -12.06
N GLY A 277 -14.72 4.89 -12.71
CA GLY A 277 -13.41 4.50 -12.19
C GLY A 277 -13.11 3.00 -12.23
N LYS A 278 -13.95 2.20 -12.86
CA LYS A 278 -13.77 0.75 -13.03
C LYS A 278 -13.43 0.42 -14.48
N PHE A 279 -12.53 -0.54 -14.65
CA PHE A 279 -12.19 -1.05 -15.99
C PHE A 279 -13.25 -2.05 -16.45
N ILE A 280 -13.69 -1.85 -17.71
CA ILE A 280 -14.63 -2.72 -18.38
C ILE A 280 -13.99 -3.16 -19.71
N PRO A 281 -13.89 -4.46 -19.98
CA PRO A 281 -13.43 -4.94 -21.27
C PRO A 281 -14.44 -4.55 -22.36
N THR A 282 -13.95 -4.09 -23.51
CA THR A 282 -14.78 -3.82 -24.69
C THR A 282 -15.03 -5.10 -25.48
N ALA A 283 -15.95 -5.05 -26.44
CA ALA A 283 -16.16 -6.16 -27.38
C ALA A 283 -14.86 -6.51 -28.14
N ALA A 284 -14.08 -5.50 -28.55
CA ALA A 284 -12.78 -5.71 -29.21
C ALA A 284 -11.77 -6.37 -28.28
N GLY A 285 -11.73 -5.98 -26.99
CA GLY A 285 -10.86 -6.60 -26.00
C GLY A 285 -11.21 -8.06 -25.75
N LEU A 286 -12.50 -8.39 -25.63
CA LEU A 286 -12.95 -9.78 -25.47
C LEU A 286 -12.63 -10.62 -26.72
N ALA A 287 -12.95 -10.11 -27.92
CA ALA A 287 -12.65 -10.82 -29.16
C ALA A 287 -11.14 -11.07 -29.36
N LEU A 288 -10.29 -10.15 -28.91
CA LEU A 288 -8.82 -10.37 -28.95
C LEU A 288 -8.41 -11.56 -28.07
N ILE A 289 -8.92 -11.61 -26.83
CA ILE A 289 -8.61 -12.72 -25.91
C ILE A 289 -9.13 -14.04 -26.47
N ASP A 290 -10.35 -14.09 -26.99
CA ASP A 290 -10.97 -15.30 -27.56
C ASP A 290 -10.22 -15.80 -28.82
N ALA A 291 -9.57 -14.91 -29.57
CA ALA A 291 -8.80 -15.26 -30.76
C ALA A 291 -7.36 -15.73 -30.46
N LEU A 292 -6.86 -15.50 -29.24
CA LEU A 292 -5.50 -15.88 -28.85
C LEU A 292 -5.48 -17.27 -28.18
N PRO A 293 -4.40 -18.05 -28.36
CA PRO A 293 -4.28 -19.33 -27.67
C PRO A 293 -4.07 -19.11 -26.14
N ASP A 294 -4.53 -20.06 -25.35
CA ASP A 294 -4.43 -20.05 -23.87
C ASP A 294 -3.01 -19.79 -23.38
N SER A 295 -2.01 -20.30 -24.09
CA SER A 295 -0.61 -20.08 -23.76
C SER A 295 -0.15 -18.61 -23.76
N VAL A 296 -0.92 -17.73 -24.43
CA VAL A 296 -0.62 -16.28 -24.50
C VAL A 296 -1.53 -15.47 -23.58
N THR A 297 -2.74 -15.98 -23.31
CA THR A 297 -3.74 -15.27 -22.49
C THR A 297 -3.62 -15.56 -21.00
N GLN A 298 -2.86 -16.62 -20.62
CA GLN A 298 -2.66 -17.00 -19.23
C GLN A 298 -1.31 -16.47 -18.70
N PRO A 299 -1.23 -16.08 -17.42
CA PRO A 299 0.01 -15.58 -16.81
C PRO A 299 1.10 -16.66 -16.66
N ASP A 300 0.74 -17.93 -16.88
CA ASP A 300 1.57 -19.12 -16.70
C ASP A 300 2.86 -19.08 -17.55
N MET A 301 2.78 -18.54 -18.77
CA MET A 301 3.94 -18.43 -19.65
C MET A 301 5.05 -17.56 -19.08
N THR A 302 4.72 -16.54 -18.31
CA THR A 302 5.73 -15.69 -17.65
C THR A 302 6.57 -16.49 -16.65
N ALA A 303 5.96 -17.41 -15.92
CA ALA A 303 6.66 -18.29 -14.99
C ALA A 303 7.54 -19.32 -15.72
N VAL A 304 7.00 -19.96 -16.77
CA VAL A 304 7.74 -20.94 -17.60
C VAL A 304 8.97 -20.31 -18.27
N TRP A 305 8.83 -19.07 -18.75
CA TRP A 305 9.97 -18.37 -19.35
C TRP A 305 11.00 -17.98 -18.29
N ALA A 306 10.57 -17.52 -17.11
CA ALA A 306 11.51 -17.23 -16.03
C ALA A 306 12.27 -18.48 -15.57
N GLU A 307 11.62 -19.64 -15.47
CA GLU A 307 12.26 -20.93 -15.16
C GLU A 307 13.31 -21.31 -16.23
N LYS A 308 12.93 -21.20 -17.51
CA LYS A 308 13.85 -21.50 -18.63
C LYS A 308 15.04 -20.56 -18.68
N GLN A 309 14.84 -19.27 -18.41
CA GLN A 309 15.93 -18.29 -18.36
C GLN A 309 16.89 -18.54 -17.20
N ALA A 310 16.37 -18.99 -16.06
CA ALA A 310 17.20 -19.32 -14.90
C ALA A 310 18.00 -20.63 -15.07
N ALA A 311 17.62 -21.48 -16.04
CA ALA A 311 18.31 -22.74 -16.35
C ALA A 311 19.43 -22.58 -17.38
N VAL A 312 19.62 -21.40 -18.00
CA VAL A 312 20.68 -21.03 -18.93
C VAL A 312 21.80 -20.30 -18.20
#